data_8912886895ef91eea6dbe7c21b6e065b
#
_entry.id   8912886895ef91eea6dbe7c21b6e065b
#
_cell.length_a   1.000
_cell.length_b   1.000
_cell.length_c   1.000
_cell.angle_alpha   90.00
_cell.angle_beta   90.00
_cell.angle_gamma   90.00
#
_symmetry.space_group_name_H-M   'P 1'
#
loop_
_entity.id
_entity.type
_entity.pdbx_description
1 polymer ?
#
loop_
_entity_poly.entity_id
_entity_poly.type
_entity_poly.pdbx_seq_one_letter_code
_entity_poly.pdbx_strand_id
1 'polypeptide(L)'
;MQYFRIRTFPFDENVYIFYDEQSSEACIIDPGGSFEKIRDFINKKNLKVKSIILTHAHADHIGALQELIDEYSGVEIIASKREKKILNSPAYNLTTNFGMKNTSFEATRYVEDGDTYQIGGKTLTFILTPGHTSGSMCIFDGEIMFTGDTLFEGSIGRTDLPSGSYQEMENSLRRLSQMDEDIIILPGHGDQSTIAQEKRHNPFLRNI
;
A
#
# COMPACT_ATOMS: atom_id res chain seq x y z
N MET A 1 -2.91 -17.82 -2.56
CA MET A 1 -3.33 -16.46 -2.95
C MET A 1 -2.64 -16.05 -4.22
N GLN A 2 -3.25 -15.13 -4.97
CA GLN A 2 -2.69 -14.52 -6.18
C GLN A 2 -2.77 -13.00 -6.05
N TYR A 3 -2.00 -12.29 -6.86
CA TYR A 3 -2.15 -10.84 -7.00
C TYR A 3 -2.20 -10.45 -8.48
N PHE A 4 -2.88 -9.33 -8.74
CA PHE A 4 -2.93 -8.68 -10.04
C PHE A 4 -2.56 -7.22 -9.88
N ARG A 5 -1.58 -6.74 -10.66
CA ARG A 5 -1.10 -5.36 -10.65
C ARG A 5 -1.76 -4.55 -11.76
N ILE A 6 -2.23 -3.37 -11.41
CA ILE A 6 -2.71 -2.35 -12.35
C ILE A 6 -1.83 -1.12 -12.18
N ARG A 7 -1.15 -0.68 -13.23
CA ARG A 7 -0.49 0.62 -13.24
C ARG A 7 -1.51 1.72 -13.52
N THR A 8 -1.55 2.71 -12.66
CA THR A 8 -2.52 3.82 -12.74
C THR A 8 -2.03 4.91 -13.68
N PHE A 9 -2.94 5.75 -14.12
CA PHE A 9 -2.64 6.98 -14.82
C PHE A 9 -3.33 8.13 -14.08
N PRO A 10 -2.69 9.30 -13.90
CA PRO A 10 -1.38 9.72 -14.45
C PRO A 10 -0.15 9.40 -13.56
N PHE A 11 -0.31 8.80 -12.40
CA PHE A 11 0.75 8.73 -11.38
C PHE A 11 1.73 7.57 -11.55
N ASP A 12 1.41 6.61 -12.44
CA ASP A 12 2.20 5.38 -12.65
C ASP A 12 2.39 4.58 -11.34
N GLU A 13 1.42 4.69 -10.45
CA GLU A 13 1.35 3.96 -9.19
C GLU A 13 0.82 2.54 -9.44
N ASN A 14 1.16 1.61 -8.60
CA ASN A 14 0.77 0.20 -8.65
C ASN A 14 -0.36 -0.11 -7.68
N VAL A 15 -1.59 -0.19 -8.18
CA VAL A 15 -2.70 -0.83 -7.46
C VAL A 15 -2.51 -2.34 -7.48
N TYR A 16 -2.68 -2.98 -6.34
CA TYR A 16 -2.72 -4.45 -6.30
C TYR A 16 -4.10 -4.96 -5.89
N ILE A 17 -4.58 -5.97 -6.61
CA ILE A 17 -5.73 -6.79 -6.22
C ILE A 17 -5.17 -8.11 -5.73
N PHE A 18 -5.22 -8.35 -4.43
CA PHE A 18 -4.76 -9.59 -3.79
C PHE A 18 -5.97 -10.45 -3.49
N TYR A 19 -6.02 -11.69 -4.02
CA TYR A 19 -7.24 -12.49 -4.01
C TYR A 19 -6.99 -13.99 -3.92
N ASP A 20 -8.01 -14.69 -3.45
CA ASP A 20 -8.05 -16.14 -3.39
C ASP A 20 -9.09 -16.69 -4.37
N GLU A 21 -8.65 -17.57 -5.28
CA GLU A 21 -9.55 -18.15 -6.30
C GLU A 21 -10.56 -19.14 -5.71
N GLN A 22 -10.27 -19.77 -4.57
CA GLN A 22 -11.16 -20.75 -3.97
C GLN A 22 -12.34 -20.09 -3.23
N SER A 23 -12.06 -19.11 -2.40
CA SER A 23 -13.09 -18.34 -1.67
C SER A 23 -13.69 -17.21 -2.49
N SER A 24 -13.02 -16.78 -3.56
CA SER A 24 -13.30 -15.56 -4.34
C SER A 24 -13.15 -14.28 -3.49
N GLU A 25 -12.53 -14.32 -2.33
CA GLU A 25 -12.28 -13.13 -1.52
C GLU A 25 -11.10 -12.33 -2.06
N ALA A 26 -11.23 -11.00 -2.03
CA ALA A 26 -10.19 -10.08 -2.48
C ALA A 26 -10.05 -8.87 -1.58
N CYS A 27 -8.83 -8.34 -1.47
CA CYS A 27 -8.59 -6.98 -1.02
C CYS A 27 -7.93 -6.16 -2.13
N ILE A 28 -8.19 -4.86 -2.12
CA ILE A 28 -7.57 -3.89 -3.02
C ILE A 28 -6.53 -3.12 -2.19
N ILE A 29 -5.31 -3.03 -2.67
CA ILE A 29 -4.22 -2.34 -1.98
C ILE A 29 -3.86 -1.11 -2.80
N ASP A 30 -3.86 0.05 -2.14
CA ASP A 30 -3.51 1.36 -2.68
C ASP A 30 -4.23 1.69 -3.99
N PRO A 31 -5.55 1.97 -3.97
CA PRO A 31 -6.30 2.29 -5.18
C PRO A 31 -6.04 3.74 -5.63
N GLY A 32 -4.86 4.00 -6.19
CA GLY A 32 -4.44 5.34 -6.59
C GLY A 32 -5.16 5.91 -7.81
N GLY A 33 -5.85 5.06 -8.58
CA GLY A 33 -6.62 5.47 -9.76
C GLY A 33 -7.12 4.29 -10.57
N SER A 34 -7.53 4.56 -11.83
CA SER A 34 -7.99 3.51 -12.76
C SER A 34 -9.16 2.67 -12.26
N PHE A 35 -10.15 3.28 -11.60
CA PHE A 35 -11.31 2.63 -11.02
C PHE A 35 -11.96 1.61 -11.97
N GLU A 36 -12.21 1.97 -13.24
CA GLU A 36 -12.84 1.07 -14.21
C GLU A 36 -12.03 -0.22 -14.42
N LYS A 37 -10.70 -0.12 -14.47
CA LYS A 37 -9.84 -1.31 -14.66
C LYS A 37 -9.89 -2.23 -13.42
N ILE A 38 -9.94 -1.64 -12.23
CA ILE A 38 -10.07 -2.38 -10.97
C ILE A 38 -11.42 -3.11 -10.97
N ARG A 39 -12.51 -2.40 -11.18
CA ARG A 39 -13.88 -2.94 -11.22
C ARG A 39 -14.02 -4.05 -12.29
N ASP A 40 -13.52 -3.81 -13.51
CA ASP A 40 -13.61 -4.77 -14.60
C ASP A 40 -12.85 -6.07 -14.29
N PHE A 41 -11.68 -5.99 -13.65
CA PHE A 41 -10.95 -7.17 -13.20
C PHE A 41 -11.73 -7.92 -12.11
N ILE A 42 -12.25 -7.23 -11.09
CA ILE A 42 -13.05 -7.80 -10.00
C ILE A 42 -14.26 -8.53 -10.58
N ASN A 43 -14.99 -7.89 -11.49
CA ASN A 43 -16.18 -8.47 -12.14
C ASN A 43 -15.82 -9.67 -13.02
N LYS A 44 -14.77 -9.56 -13.85
CA LYS A 44 -14.30 -10.65 -14.72
C LYS A 44 -13.92 -11.91 -13.92
N LYS A 45 -13.33 -11.74 -12.76
CA LYS A 45 -12.92 -12.82 -11.85
C LYS A 45 -14.02 -13.24 -10.86
N ASN A 46 -15.16 -12.53 -10.85
CA ASN A 46 -16.26 -12.73 -9.90
C ASN A 46 -15.78 -12.70 -8.43
N LEU A 47 -14.94 -11.72 -8.09
CA LEU A 47 -14.36 -11.57 -6.77
C LEU A 47 -15.29 -10.79 -5.83
N LYS A 48 -15.16 -11.08 -4.54
CA LYS A 48 -15.86 -10.41 -3.44
C LYS A 48 -14.85 -9.52 -2.72
N VAL A 49 -14.94 -8.21 -2.93
CA VAL A 49 -14.06 -7.26 -2.26
C VAL A 49 -14.44 -7.19 -0.78
N LYS A 50 -13.51 -7.56 0.08
CA LYS A 50 -13.68 -7.56 1.54
C LYS A 50 -13.13 -6.30 2.17
N SER A 51 -12.02 -5.81 1.64
CA SER A 51 -11.33 -4.64 2.18
C SER A 51 -10.57 -3.86 1.12
N ILE A 52 -10.34 -2.59 1.42
CA ILE A 52 -9.36 -1.73 0.78
C ILE A 52 -8.30 -1.44 1.84
N ILE A 53 -7.04 -1.72 1.54
CA ILE A 53 -5.93 -1.56 2.47
C ILE A 53 -5.00 -0.50 1.94
N LEU A 54 -4.67 0.50 2.75
CA LEU A 54 -3.80 1.60 2.37
C LEU A 54 -2.44 1.44 3.05
N THR A 55 -1.37 1.34 2.26
CA THR A 55 0.00 1.39 2.80
C THR A 55 0.28 2.76 3.40
N HIS A 56 -0.21 3.80 2.75
CA HIS A 56 -0.24 5.17 3.23
C HIS A 56 -1.31 5.97 2.47
N ALA A 57 -1.49 7.25 2.78
CA ALA A 57 -2.65 8.02 2.33
C ALA A 57 -2.31 9.18 1.38
N HIS A 58 -1.24 9.12 0.61
CA HIS A 58 -1.01 10.13 -0.42
C HIS A 58 -1.99 10.00 -1.60
N ALA A 59 -2.19 11.09 -2.30
CA ALA A 59 -3.20 11.25 -3.34
C ALA A 59 -3.16 10.17 -4.43
N ASP A 60 -1.98 9.76 -4.82
CA ASP A 60 -1.72 8.75 -5.83
C ASP A 60 -1.97 7.32 -5.34
N HIS A 61 -2.19 7.10 -4.04
CA HIS A 61 -2.59 5.82 -3.44
C HIS A 61 -4.07 5.76 -3.02
N ILE A 62 -4.78 6.90 -3.06
CA ILE A 62 -6.20 6.99 -2.66
C ILE A 62 -7.10 7.57 -3.75
N GLY A 63 -6.60 7.76 -4.97
CA GLY A 63 -7.29 8.48 -6.03
C GLY A 63 -8.61 7.88 -6.48
N ALA A 64 -8.76 6.55 -6.43
CA ALA A 64 -10.01 5.84 -6.74
C ALA A 64 -10.78 5.40 -5.47
N LEU A 65 -10.35 5.81 -4.28
CA LEU A 65 -10.93 5.32 -3.03
C LEU A 65 -12.42 5.64 -2.90
N GLN A 66 -12.85 6.87 -3.27
CA GLN A 66 -14.25 7.25 -3.18
C GLN A 66 -15.13 6.41 -4.12
N GLU A 67 -14.69 6.21 -5.35
CA GLU A 67 -15.43 5.44 -6.35
C GLU A 67 -15.57 3.97 -5.92
N LEU A 68 -14.55 3.41 -5.27
CA LEU A 68 -14.60 2.05 -4.72
C LEU A 68 -15.49 1.94 -3.49
N ILE A 69 -15.56 2.96 -2.62
CA ILE A 69 -16.49 3.01 -1.50
C ILE A 69 -17.94 3.03 -2.00
N ASP A 70 -18.19 3.80 -3.05
CA ASP A 70 -19.54 3.94 -3.64
C ASP A 70 -19.95 2.63 -4.35
N GLU A 71 -19.02 1.95 -5.02
CA GLU A 71 -19.26 0.68 -5.73
C GLU A 71 -19.43 -0.50 -4.76
N TYR A 72 -18.55 -0.61 -3.74
CA TYR A 72 -18.54 -1.73 -2.79
C TYR A 72 -19.08 -1.30 -1.43
N SER A 73 -20.39 -1.11 -1.33
CA SER A 73 -21.05 -0.66 -0.09
C SER A 73 -20.68 -1.54 1.11
N GLY A 74 -20.19 -0.91 2.17
CA GLY A 74 -19.78 -1.60 3.40
C GLY A 74 -18.41 -2.26 3.34
N VAL A 75 -17.59 -2.00 2.31
CA VAL A 75 -16.20 -2.45 2.25
C VAL A 75 -15.41 -1.90 3.44
N GLU A 76 -14.58 -2.76 4.04
CA GLU A 76 -13.69 -2.34 5.14
C GLU A 76 -12.51 -1.54 4.59
N ILE A 77 -12.28 -0.35 5.12
CA ILE A 77 -11.11 0.48 4.78
C ILE A 77 -10.11 0.36 5.92
N ILE A 78 -8.93 -0.17 5.63
CA ILE A 78 -7.87 -0.44 6.61
C ILE A 78 -6.70 0.49 6.36
N ALA A 79 -6.27 1.20 7.40
CA ALA A 79 -5.09 2.06 7.36
C ALA A 79 -4.34 1.99 8.69
N SER A 80 -3.07 2.37 8.70
CA SER A 80 -2.34 2.56 9.95
C SER A 80 -3.00 3.65 10.81
N LYS A 81 -3.05 3.43 12.12
CA LYS A 81 -3.53 4.44 13.08
C LYS A 81 -2.78 5.76 12.98
N ARG A 82 -1.51 5.72 12.59
CA ARG A 82 -0.69 6.91 12.40
C ARG A 82 -1.03 7.66 11.11
N GLU A 83 -1.68 7.01 10.13
CA GLU A 83 -2.19 7.64 8.90
C GLU A 83 -3.48 8.44 9.10
N LYS A 84 -4.15 8.31 10.24
CA LYS A 84 -5.45 8.96 10.47
C LYS A 84 -5.45 10.46 10.16
N LYS A 85 -4.42 11.19 10.59
CA LYS A 85 -4.29 12.62 10.32
C LYS A 85 -4.05 12.92 8.85
N ILE A 86 -3.25 12.08 8.18
CA ILE A 86 -2.88 12.26 6.79
C ILE A 86 -4.10 12.00 5.91
N LEU A 87 -4.79 10.90 6.12
CA LEU A 87 -5.99 10.49 5.39
C LEU A 87 -7.11 11.56 5.47
N ASN A 88 -7.23 12.22 6.62
CA ASN A 88 -8.23 13.26 6.87
C ASN A 88 -7.83 14.67 6.43
N SER A 89 -6.61 14.91 6.00
CA SER A 89 -6.10 16.26 5.73
C SER A 89 -5.61 16.43 4.31
N PRO A 90 -6.31 17.22 3.48
CA PRO A 90 -5.90 17.51 2.10
C PRO A 90 -4.47 18.06 1.97
N ALA A 91 -3.99 18.80 2.97
CA ALA A 91 -2.64 19.34 2.98
C ALA A 91 -1.56 18.28 3.26
N TYR A 92 -1.93 17.22 4.00
CA TYR A 92 -1.01 16.13 4.32
C TYR A 92 -1.07 15.00 3.28
N ASN A 93 -2.28 14.68 2.77
CA ASN A 93 -2.44 13.64 1.74
C ASN A 93 -2.20 14.16 0.31
N LEU A 94 -1.91 15.44 0.15
CA LEU A 94 -1.56 16.12 -1.10
C LEU A 94 -2.67 16.14 -2.17
N THR A 95 -3.89 15.74 -1.85
CA THR A 95 -5.00 15.69 -2.82
C THR A 95 -5.35 17.07 -3.41
N THR A 96 -5.17 18.14 -2.64
CA THR A 96 -5.34 19.52 -3.14
C THR A 96 -4.37 19.87 -4.28
N ASN A 97 -3.18 19.28 -4.28
CA ASN A 97 -2.17 19.54 -5.30
C ASN A 97 -2.55 18.95 -6.67
N PHE A 98 -3.43 17.96 -6.67
CA PHE A 98 -3.88 17.22 -7.86
C PHE A 98 -5.31 17.55 -8.27
N GLY A 99 -5.96 18.54 -7.60
CA GLY A 99 -7.32 18.99 -7.94
C GLY A 99 -8.42 17.94 -7.71
N MET A 100 -8.20 17.00 -6.79
CA MET A 100 -9.18 15.98 -6.45
C MET A 100 -10.38 16.59 -5.71
N LYS A 101 -11.60 16.10 -6.02
CA LYS A 101 -12.85 16.65 -5.46
C LYS A 101 -13.09 16.22 -4.02
N ASN A 102 -12.77 14.98 -3.68
CA ASN A 102 -12.92 14.46 -2.33
C ASN A 102 -11.53 14.19 -1.76
N THR A 103 -11.23 14.86 -0.68
CA THR A 103 -9.85 14.98 -0.21
C THR A 103 -9.69 14.57 1.25
N SER A 104 -10.76 14.05 1.87
CA SER A 104 -10.77 13.67 3.27
C SER A 104 -11.51 12.36 3.45
N PHE A 105 -10.85 11.37 4.03
CA PHE A 105 -11.40 10.04 4.27
C PHE A 105 -11.17 9.60 5.72
N GLU A 106 -11.97 8.65 6.16
CA GLU A 106 -11.73 7.91 7.39
C GLU A 106 -11.66 6.41 7.09
N ALA A 107 -10.68 5.73 7.68
CA ALA A 107 -10.65 4.28 7.67
C ALA A 107 -11.70 3.73 8.63
N THR A 108 -12.34 2.62 8.26
CA THR A 108 -13.27 1.92 9.14
C THR A 108 -12.54 1.05 10.17
N ARG A 109 -11.28 0.71 9.88
CA ARG A 109 -10.37 -0.01 10.78
C ARG A 109 -8.99 0.61 10.77
N TYR A 110 -8.48 0.93 11.95
CA TYR A 110 -7.10 1.37 12.14
C TYR A 110 -6.28 0.25 12.77
N VAL A 111 -5.07 0.03 12.23
CA VAL A 111 -4.15 -1.02 12.66
C VAL A 111 -2.86 -0.43 13.23
N GLU A 112 -2.19 -1.23 14.06
CA GLU A 112 -0.88 -0.95 14.63
C GLU A 112 0.16 -1.98 14.14
N ASP A 113 1.42 -1.79 14.48
CA ASP A 113 2.50 -2.69 14.10
C ASP A 113 2.30 -4.11 14.62
N GLY A 114 2.39 -5.09 13.75
CA GLY A 114 2.18 -6.50 14.08
C GLY A 114 0.72 -6.96 14.09
N ASP A 115 -0.25 -6.06 13.92
CA ASP A 115 -1.65 -6.47 13.74
C ASP A 115 -1.81 -7.33 12.48
N THR A 116 -2.89 -8.13 12.45
CA THR A 116 -3.15 -9.05 11.35
C THR A 116 -4.55 -8.90 10.77
N TYR A 117 -4.68 -9.32 9.51
CA TYR A 117 -5.96 -9.41 8.80
C TYR A 117 -6.07 -10.74 8.05
N GLN A 118 -7.24 -11.38 8.14
CA GLN A 118 -7.48 -12.65 7.46
C GLN A 118 -8.22 -12.43 6.15
N ILE A 119 -7.71 -13.01 5.07
CA ILE A 119 -8.36 -12.99 3.77
C ILE A 119 -8.04 -14.26 2.98
N GLY A 120 -9.07 -14.94 2.43
CA GLY A 120 -8.89 -16.11 1.58
C GLY A 120 -8.02 -17.22 2.18
N GLY A 121 -8.04 -17.41 3.50
CA GLY A 121 -7.21 -18.42 4.19
C GLY A 121 -5.76 -17.99 4.41
N LYS A 122 -5.36 -16.78 4.03
CA LYS A 122 -4.05 -16.19 4.35
C LYS A 122 -4.17 -15.15 5.47
N THR A 123 -3.09 -15.02 6.22
CA THR A 123 -2.90 -13.96 7.21
C THR A 123 -2.02 -12.88 6.63
N LEU A 124 -2.54 -11.67 6.52
CA LEU A 124 -1.73 -10.48 6.23
C LEU A 124 -1.26 -9.89 7.56
N THR A 125 0.03 -9.59 7.66
CA THR A 125 0.62 -8.89 8.81
C THR A 125 0.97 -7.46 8.41
N PHE A 126 0.55 -6.49 9.22
CA PHE A 126 0.89 -5.09 9.01
C PHE A 126 2.20 -4.76 9.71
N ILE A 127 3.16 -4.27 8.96
CA ILE A 127 4.49 -3.90 9.45
C ILE A 127 4.64 -2.38 9.28
N LEU A 128 4.64 -1.64 10.39
CA LEU A 128 4.85 -0.19 10.32
C LEU A 128 6.27 0.11 9.83
N THR A 129 6.34 0.92 8.79
CA THR A 129 7.57 1.38 8.13
C THR A 129 7.52 2.90 7.93
N PRO A 130 7.47 3.69 9.03
CA PRO A 130 7.41 5.14 8.91
C PRO A 130 8.66 5.70 8.21
N GLY A 131 8.47 6.83 7.55
CA GLY A 131 9.57 7.53 6.85
C GLY A 131 9.11 8.29 5.62
N HIS A 132 8.39 7.66 4.70
CA HIS A 132 7.72 8.37 3.60
C HIS A 132 6.54 9.18 4.14
N THR A 133 5.69 8.54 4.94
CA THR A 133 4.77 9.19 5.89
C THR A 133 5.02 8.68 7.30
N SER A 134 4.47 9.35 8.31
CA SER A 134 4.58 8.90 9.71
C SER A 134 3.84 7.58 9.99
N GLY A 135 2.91 7.19 9.13
CA GLY A 135 2.10 5.99 9.29
C GLY A 135 2.25 5.00 8.14
N SER A 136 3.20 5.18 7.23
CA SER A 136 3.51 4.19 6.19
C SER A 136 3.67 2.80 6.78
N MET A 137 3.12 1.80 6.08
CA MET A 137 3.23 0.39 6.47
C MET A 137 3.42 -0.51 5.27
N CYS A 138 4.12 -1.62 5.47
CA CYS A 138 4.14 -2.74 4.55
C CYS A 138 3.06 -3.76 4.94
N ILE A 139 2.57 -4.51 3.96
CA ILE A 139 1.57 -5.57 4.13
C ILE A 139 2.19 -6.88 3.69
N PHE A 140 2.35 -7.83 4.61
CA PHE A 140 3.11 -9.07 4.41
C PHE A 140 2.24 -10.32 4.59
N ASP A 141 2.28 -11.25 3.62
CA ASP A 141 1.51 -12.50 3.65
C ASP A 141 2.33 -13.75 4.00
N GLY A 142 3.61 -13.58 4.35
CA GLY A 142 4.57 -14.65 4.62
C GLY A 142 5.51 -14.97 3.45
N GLU A 143 5.20 -14.53 2.23
CA GLU A 143 5.99 -14.76 1.01
C GLU A 143 6.21 -13.48 0.21
N ILE A 144 5.17 -12.65 0.07
CA ILE A 144 5.21 -11.38 -0.65
C ILE A 144 4.90 -10.21 0.30
N MET A 145 5.46 -9.06 -0.01
CA MET A 145 5.29 -7.85 0.76
C MET A 145 4.91 -6.68 -0.15
N PHE A 146 3.76 -6.09 0.07
CA PHE A 146 3.37 -4.82 -0.54
C PHE A 146 4.03 -3.71 0.27
N THR A 147 4.99 -3.00 -0.33
CA THR A 147 5.86 -2.07 0.39
C THR A 147 5.41 -0.62 0.30
N GLY A 148 4.36 -0.33 -0.50
CA GLY A 148 3.98 1.05 -0.78
C GLY A 148 5.19 1.88 -1.17
N ASP A 149 5.32 3.05 -0.57
CA ASP A 149 6.43 3.96 -0.82
C ASP A 149 7.55 3.88 0.25
N THR A 150 7.74 2.69 0.82
CA THR A 150 8.89 2.46 1.71
C THR A 150 10.11 2.00 0.92
N LEU A 151 9.99 0.92 0.14
CA LEU A 151 11.11 0.29 -0.57
C LEU A 151 10.71 -0.01 -2.01
N PHE A 152 11.51 0.49 -2.96
CA PHE A 152 11.37 0.29 -4.41
C PHE A 152 12.54 -0.51 -4.97
N GLU A 153 12.42 -1.00 -6.20
CA GLU A 153 13.55 -1.52 -6.95
C GLU A 153 14.63 -0.44 -7.08
N GLY A 154 15.77 -0.66 -6.42
CA GLY A 154 16.93 0.23 -6.44
C GLY A 154 16.74 1.62 -5.80
N SER A 155 15.61 1.87 -5.12
CA SER A 155 15.30 3.18 -4.54
C SER A 155 14.41 3.07 -3.29
N ILE A 156 14.02 4.23 -2.74
CA ILE A 156 13.09 4.36 -1.61
C ILE A 156 12.12 5.52 -1.87
N GLY A 157 11.02 5.56 -1.15
CA GLY A 157 10.12 6.71 -1.13
C GLY A 157 10.81 7.96 -0.58
N ARG A 158 10.44 9.14 -1.11
CA ARG A 158 10.93 10.43 -0.61
C ARG A 158 10.46 10.68 0.82
N THR A 159 11.24 11.48 1.56
CA THR A 159 11.02 11.71 2.99
C THR A 159 10.87 13.19 3.36
N ASP A 160 10.75 14.05 2.35
CA ASP A 160 10.70 15.52 2.46
C ASP A 160 9.27 16.10 2.37
N LEU A 161 8.26 15.24 2.27
CA LEU A 161 6.85 15.62 2.28
C LEU A 161 6.31 15.78 3.71
N PRO A 162 5.12 16.40 3.91
CA PRO A 162 4.51 16.51 5.22
C PRO A 162 4.42 15.16 5.94
N SER A 163 4.90 15.09 7.17
CA SER A 163 5.05 13.88 8.00
C SER A 163 6.18 12.92 7.60
N GLY A 164 6.95 13.21 6.57
CA GLY A 164 8.13 12.43 6.18
C GLY A 164 9.31 12.61 7.15
N SER A 165 10.16 11.59 7.24
CA SER A 165 11.37 11.58 8.08
C SER A 165 12.40 10.61 7.54
N TYR A 166 13.55 11.12 7.13
CA TYR A 166 14.65 10.27 6.65
C TYR A 166 15.17 9.32 7.74
N GLN A 167 15.23 9.78 8.99
CA GLN A 167 15.68 8.95 10.11
C GLN A 167 14.73 7.78 10.38
N GLU A 168 13.41 8.01 10.29
CA GLU A 168 12.43 6.92 10.42
C GLU A 168 12.51 5.96 9.22
N MET A 169 12.70 6.48 8.01
CA MET A 169 12.91 5.66 6.80
C MET A 169 14.12 4.75 6.96
N GLU A 170 15.25 5.28 7.41
CA GLU A 170 16.47 4.48 7.64
C GLU A 170 16.21 3.34 8.64
N ASN A 171 15.50 3.61 9.74
CA ASN A 171 15.13 2.58 10.70
C ASN A 171 14.19 1.51 10.11
N SER A 172 13.23 1.94 9.29
CA SER A 172 12.30 1.06 8.58
C SER A 172 13.06 0.15 7.59
N LEU A 173 13.97 0.72 6.80
CA LEU A 173 14.81 -0.04 5.87
C LEU A 173 15.72 -1.05 6.59
N ARG A 174 16.30 -0.65 7.72
CA ARG A 174 17.12 -1.57 8.56
C ARG A 174 16.29 -2.75 9.05
N ARG A 175 15.03 -2.50 9.46
CA ARG A 175 14.11 -3.58 9.85
C ARG A 175 13.81 -4.51 8.67
N LEU A 176 13.49 -3.98 7.49
CA LEU A 176 13.20 -4.79 6.31
C LEU A 176 14.42 -5.58 5.85
N SER A 177 15.63 -5.02 5.93
CA SER A 177 16.86 -5.70 5.54
C SER A 177 17.21 -6.93 6.40
N GLN A 178 16.61 -7.06 7.59
CA GLN A 178 16.77 -8.22 8.49
C GLN A 178 15.77 -9.33 8.21
N MET A 179 14.80 -9.11 7.32
CA MET A 179 13.81 -10.12 6.94
C MET A 179 14.39 -11.12 5.94
N ASP A 180 13.64 -12.17 5.66
CA ASP A 180 14.05 -13.22 4.73
C ASP A 180 14.36 -12.64 3.34
N GLU A 181 15.48 -13.07 2.77
CA GLU A 181 15.98 -12.59 1.49
C GLU A 181 15.10 -13.00 0.30
N ASP A 182 14.35 -14.08 0.41
CA ASP A 182 13.48 -14.60 -0.64
C ASP A 182 12.13 -13.85 -0.72
N ILE A 183 11.82 -12.96 0.22
CA ILE A 183 10.60 -12.15 0.19
C ILE A 183 10.56 -11.30 -1.08
N ILE A 184 9.49 -11.47 -1.85
CA ILE A 184 9.20 -10.64 -3.02
C ILE A 184 8.59 -9.33 -2.54
N ILE A 185 9.14 -8.19 -2.99
CA ILE A 185 8.58 -6.87 -2.72
C ILE A 185 7.76 -6.36 -3.90
N LEU A 186 6.60 -5.84 -3.60
CA LEU A 186 5.63 -5.26 -4.52
C LEU A 186 5.43 -3.78 -4.15
N PRO A 187 6.17 -2.87 -4.80
CA PRO A 187 6.20 -1.47 -4.41
C PRO A 187 5.01 -0.67 -4.94
N GLY A 188 4.76 0.51 -4.37
CA GLY A 188 3.80 1.49 -4.88
C GLY A 188 4.18 2.03 -6.26
N HIS A 189 5.47 2.12 -6.56
CA HIS A 189 5.98 2.57 -7.86
C HIS A 189 7.09 1.66 -8.39
N GLY A 190 7.19 1.55 -9.72
CA GLY A 190 8.21 0.76 -10.38
C GLY A 190 7.88 -0.73 -10.47
N ASP A 191 8.91 -1.55 -10.64
CA ASP A 191 8.75 -2.98 -10.79
C ASP A 191 9.01 -3.73 -9.48
N GLN A 192 8.62 -5.00 -9.44
CA GLN A 192 8.85 -5.88 -8.29
C GLN A 192 10.34 -6.18 -8.13
N SER A 193 10.75 -6.47 -6.89
CA SER A 193 12.10 -6.89 -6.55
C SER A 193 12.07 -7.95 -5.46
N THR A 194 13.19 -8.21 -4.80
CA THR A 194 13.28 -9.05 -3.60
C THR A 194 14.15 -8.38 -2.54
N ILE A 195 14.00 -8.76 -1.28
CA ILE A 195 14.87 -8.28 -0.21
C ILE A 195 16.34 -8.57 -0.54
N ALA A 196 16.66 -9.76 -1.11
CA ALA A 196 18.02 -10.09 -1.55
C ALA A 196 18.58 -9.13 -2.60
N GLN A 197 17.77 -8.78 -3.60
CA GLN A 197 18.17 -7.86 -4.67
C GLN A 197 18.42 -6.47 -4.10
N GLU A 198 17.54 -5.98 -3.27
CA GLU A 198 17.67 -4.65 -2.66
C GLU A 198 18.87 -4.56 -1.70
N LYS A 199 19.12 -5.57 -0.90
CA LYS A 199 20.34 -5.62 -0.07
C LYS A 199 21.63 -5.54 -0.89
N ARG A 200 21.64 -6.09 -2.10
CA ARG A 200 22.83 -6.11 -2.97
C ARG A 200 23.00 -4.83 -3.78
N HIS A 201 21.91 -4.25 -4.26
CA HIS A 201 21.95 -3.23 -5.32
C HIS A 201 21.39 -1.87 -4.91
N ASN A 202 20.47 -1.83 -3.93
CA ASN A 202 19.86 -0.58 -3.50
C ASN A 202 20.86 0.27 -2.69
N PRO A 203 21.19 1.49 -3.14
CA PRO A 203 22.19 2.33 -2.46
C PRO A 203 21.79 2.73 -1.04
N PHE A 204 20.49 2.72 -0.72
CA PHE A 204 19.97 3.07 0.59
C PHE A 204 20.05 1.89 1.59
N LEU A 205 20.11 0.65 1.11
CA LEU A 205 20.25 -0.53 1.97
C LEU A 205 21.71 -0.95 2.15
N ARG A 206 22.59 -0.59 1.22
CA ARG A 206 24.02 -0.98 1.29
C ARG A 206 24.78 -0.41 2.49
N ASN A 207 24.29 0.67 3.08
CA ASN A 207 24.99 1.43 4.11
C ASN A 207 24.31 1.33 5.49
N ILE A 208 23.33 0.42 5.67
CA ILE A 208 22.59 0.23 6.93
C ILE A 208 22.72 -1.18 7.50
#